data_57e780a9ea9e140960da6f66e3f453a0
#
_entry.id   57e780a9ea9e140960da6f66e3f453a0
#
_cell.length_a   1.000
_cell.length_b   1.000
_cell.length_c   1.000
_cell.angle_alpha   90.00
_cell.angle_beta   90.00
_cell.angle_gamma   90.00
#
_symmetry.space_group_name_H-M   'P 1'
#
loop_
_entity.id
_entity.type
_entity.pdbx_description
1 polymer ?
#
loop_
_entity_poly.entity_id
_entity_poly.type
_entity_poly.pdbx_seq_one_letter_code
_entity_poly.pdbx_strand_id
1 'polypeptide(L)'
;MAIIQTDYKELYVFAKNLDEFANELEYQMRKLVSETNNVTGYSWRGRQAEDFAALINDTDKDMQKQIESLRELVDAINEKARDLEEIANRKFK
;
A
#
# COMPACT_ATOMS: atom_id res chain seq x y z
N MET A 1 1.32 35.98 -1.35
CA MET A 1 2.00 34.70 -1.35
C MET A 1 1.13 33.65 -0.68
N ALA A 2 0.81 32.62 -1.42
CA ALA A 2 0.05 31.56 -0.81
C ALA A 2 0.97 30.79 0.13
N ILE A 3 0.81 30.99 1.39
CA ILE A 3 1.46 30.13 2.36
C ILE A 3 0.68 28.83 2.37
N ILE A 4 1.27 27.82 1.80
CA ILE A 4 0.69 26.51 1.91
C ILE A 4 0.93 26.06 3.35
N GLN A 5 -0.05 26.31 4.17
CA GLN A 5 -0.04 25.77 5.51
C GLN A 5 -0.56 24.36 5.42
N THR A 6 0.38 23.42 5.31
CA THR A 6 0.00 22.02 5.40
C THR A 6 -0.21 21.74 6.89
N ASP A 7 -1.44 21.44 7.24
CA ASP A 7 -1.76 21.02 8.58
C ASP A 7 -1.14 19.63 8.78
N TYR A 8 -0.24 19.52 9.75
CA TYR A 8 0.40 18.23 10.03
C TYR A 8 -0.61 17.16 10.41
N LYS A 9 -1.76 17.54 10.96
CA LYS A 9 -2.84 16.61 11.30
C LYS A 9 -3.42 15.97 10.04
N GLU A 10 -3.58 16.75 8.98
CA GLU A 10 -4.04 16.23 7.68
C GLU A 10 -3.05 15.25 7.08
N LEU A 11 -1.76 15.48 7.28
CA LEU A 11 -0.73 14.56 6.81
C LEU A 11 -0.79 13.22 7.55
N TYR A 12 -1.04 13.25 8.86
CA TYR A 12 -1.23 12.02 9.63
C TYR A 12 -2.44 11.23 9.13
N VAL A 13 -3.54 11.92 8.85
CA VAL A 13 -4.75 11.28 8.31
C VAL A 13 -4.47 10.68 6.94
N PHE A 14 -3.76 11.42 6.09
CA PHE A 14 -3.40 10.95 4.76
C PHE A 14 -2.51 9.69 4.85
N ALA A 15 -1.51 9.72 5.73
CA ALA A 15 -0.64 8.56 5.94
C ALA A 15 -1.44 7.34 6.41
N LYS A 16 -2.38 7.54 7.33
CA LYS A 16 -3.25 6.47 7.81
C LYS A 16 -4.09 5.88 6.69
N ASN A 17 -4.67 6.74 5.85
CA ASN A 17 -5.47 6.29 4.72
C ASN A 17 -4.65 5.49 3.71
N LEU A 18 -3.41 5.94 3.45
CA LEU A 18 -2.50 5.20 2.55
C LEU A 18 -2.12 3.85 3.15
N ASP A 19 -1.89 3.80 4.45
CA ASP A 19 -1.56 2.54 5.13
C ASP A 19 -2.72 1.55 5.03
N GLU A 20 -3.95 2.01 5.27
CA GLU A 20 -5.15 1.19 5.13
C GLU A 20 -5.32 0.71 3.70
N PHE A 21 -5.04 1.57 2.73
CA PHE A 21 -5.10 1.21 1.31
C PHE A 21 -4.07 0.13 0.97
N ALA A 22 -2.83 0.27 1.46
CA ALA A 22 -1.78 -0.73 1.25
C ALA A 22 -2.18 -2.07 1.86
N ASN A 23 -2.76 -2.06 3.06
CA ASN A 23 -3.23 -3.27 3.73
C ASN A 23 -4.35 -3.95 2.95
N GLU A 24 -5.27 -3.16 2.40
CA GLU A 24 -6.37 -3.68 1.59
C GLU A 24 -5.85 -4.30 0.30
N LEU A 25 -4.90 -3.66 -0.37
CA LEU A 25 -4.26 -4.21 -1.57
C LEU A 25 -3.60 -5.56 -1.26
N GLU A 26 -2.88 -5.64 -0.16
CA GLU A 26 -2.22 -6.87 0.26
C GLU A 26 -3.24 -7.98 0.50
N TYR A 27 -4.32 -7.65 1.18
CA TYR A 27 -5.40 -8.61 1.46
C TYR A 27 -6.01 -9.13 0.15
N GLN A 28 -6.36 -8.23 -0.76
CA GLN A 28 -6.98 -8.60 -2.03
C GLN A 28 -6.04 -9.45 -2.90
N MET A 29 -4.75 -9.14 -2.91
CA MET A 29 -3.77 -9.93 -3.67
C MET A 29 -3.61 -11.33 -3.09
N ARG A 30 -3.55 -11.46 -1.77
CA ARG A 30 -3.48 -12.78 -1.13
C ARG A 30 -4.71 -13.62 -1.45
N LYS A 31 -5.87 -12.99 -1.43
CA LYS A 31 -7.13 -13.64 -1.75
C LYS A 31 -7.13 -14.10 -3.20
N LEU A 32 -6.70 -13.24 -4.12
CA LEU A 32 -6.64 -13.58 -5.54
C LEU A 32 -5.69 -14.74 -5.80
N VAL A 33 -4.50 -14.73 -5.20
CA VAL A 33 -3.53 -15.81 -5.34
C VAL A 33 -4.12 -17.11 -4.81
N SER A 34 -4.75 -17.08 -3.65
CA SER A 34 -5.36 -18.25 -3.04
C SER A 34 -6.48 -18.82 -3.92
N GLU A 35 -7.36 -17.97 -4.43
CA GLU A 35 -8.44 -18.40 -5.33
C GLU A 35 -7.89 -18.97 -6.62
N THR A 36 -6.86 -18.36 -7.19
CA THR A 36 -6.20 -18.85 -8.41
C THR A 36 -5.61 -20.23 -8.20
N ASN A 37 -4.89 -20.42 -7.10
CA ASN A 37 -4.28 -21.70 -6.77
C ASN A 37 -5.33 -22.79 -6.57
N ASN A 38 -6.45 -22.45 -5.95
CA ASN A 38 -7.55 -23.40 -5.77
C ASN A 38 -8.16 -23.80 -7.11
N VAL A 39 -8.47 -22.84 -7.95
CA VAL A 39 -9.10 -23.10 -9.26
C VAL A 39 -8.16 -23.90 -10.16
N THR A 40 -6.89 -23.50 -10.26
CA THR A 40 -5.93 -24.17 -11.15
C THR A 40 -5.46 -25.51 -10.60
N GLY A 41 -5.61 -25.74 -9.30
CA GLY A 41 -5.25 -27.00 -8.68
C GLY A 41 -6.33 -28.08 -8.78
N TYR A 42 -7.60 -27.69 -8.88
CA TYR A 42 -8.72 -28.64 -8.81
C TYR A 42 -9.65 -28.58 -10.01
N SER A 43 -10.17 -27.39 -10.32
CA SER A 43 -11.24 -27.24 -11.32
C SER A 43 -10.72 -27.02 -12.72
N TRP A 44 -9.58 -26.40 -12.87
CA TRP A 44 -8.99 -26.02 -14.14
C TRP A 44 -7.55 -26.51 -14.20
N ARG A 45 -7.28 -27.45 -15.09
CA ARG A 45 -5.95 -28.05 -15.27
C ARG A 45 -5.48 -27.90 -16.69
N GLY A 46 -4.17 -28.03 -16.88
CA GLY A 46 -3.53 -28.00 -18.16
C GLY A 46 -2.64 -26.79 -18.31
N ARG A 47 -2.03 -26.66 -19.47
CA ARG A 47 -1.03 -25.64 -19.74
C ARG A 47 -1.56 -24.21 -19.57
N GLN A 48 -2.80 -23.98 -20.05
CA GLN A 48 -3.39 -22.65 -19.92
C GLN A 48 -3.62 -22.27 -18.45
N ALA A 49 -4.01 -23.22 -17.63
CA ALA A 49 -4.18 -23.01 -16.20
C ALA A 49 -2.84 -22.69 -15.53
N GLU A 50 -1.80 -23.43 -15.90
CA GLU A 50 -0.44 -23.19 -15.38
C GLU A 50 0.07 -21.80 -15.78
N ASP A 51 -0.15 -21.42 -17.04
CA ASP A 51 0.26 -20.11 -17.55
C ASP A 51 -0.49 -18.98 -16.82
N PHE A 52 -1.77 -19.19 -16.57
CA PHE A 52 -2.58 -18.21 -15.82
C PHE A 52 -2.10 -18.07 -14.38
N ALA A 53 -1.84 -19.20 -13.72
CA ALA A 53 -1.32 -19.20 -12.34
C ALA A 53 0.03 -18.48 -12.27
N ALA A 54 0.91 -18.73 -13.24
CA ALA A 54 2.20 -18.04 -13.31
C ALA A 54 2.02 -16.53 -13.48
N LEU A 55 1.08 -16.12 -14.32
CA LEU A 55 0.79 -14.69 -14.54
C LEU A 55 0.31 -14.03 -13.23
N ILE A 56 -0.61 -14.68 -12.52
CA ILE A 56 -1.12 -14.13 -11.26
C ILE A 56 -0.02 -14.06 -10.20
N ASN A 57 0.84 -15.08 -10.12
CA ASN A 57 1.95 -15.08 -9.17
C ASN A 57 2.97 -13.98 -9.50
N ASP A 58 3.25 -13.74 -10.78
CA ASP A 58 4.13 -12.65 -11.21
C ASP A 58 3.51 -11.29 -10.89
N THR A 59 2.20 -11.15 -11.11
CA THR A 59 1.47 -9.93 -10.77
C THR A 59 1.52 -9.68 -9.27
N ASP A 60 1.40 -10.73 -8.46
CA ASP A 60 1.53 -10.63 -7.01
C ASP A 60 2.90 -10.08 -6.60
N LYS A 61 3.97 -10.59 -7.19
CA LYS A 61 5.33 -10.11 -6.90
C LYS A 61 5.47 -8.62 -7.21
N ASP A 62 4.95 -8.18 -8.35
CA ASP A 62 4.99 -6.78 -8.73
C ASP A 62 4.14 -5.93 -7.78
N MET A 63 2.98 -6.43 -7.39
CA MET A 63 2.10 -5.73 -6.47
C MET A 63 2.72 -5.62 -5.08
N GLN A 64 3.44 -6.65 -4.61
CA GLN A 64 4.13 -6.58 -3.33
C GLN A 64 5.18 -5.47 -3.30
N LYS A 65 5.86 -5.24 -4.42
CA LYS A 65 6.81 -4.12 -4.54
C LYS A 65 6.10 -2.77 -4.45
N GLN A 66 4.93 -2.65 -5.06
CA GLN A 66 4.13 -1.43 -5.01
C GLN A 66 3.62 -1.17 -3.59
N ILE A 67 3.18 -2.22 -2.91
CA ILE A 67 2.71 -2.13 -1.52
C ILE A 67 3.85 -1.68 -0.61
N GLU A 68 5.05 -2.22 -0.80
CA GLU A 68 6.23 -1.83 -0.06
C GLU A 68 6.55 -0.35 -0.27
N SER A 69 6.48 0.11 -1.53
CA SER A 69 6.69 1.53 -1.86
C SER A 69 5.66 2.43 -1.18
N LEU A 70 4.39 2.00 -1.14
CA LEU A 70 3.35 2.74 -0.44
C LEU A 70 3.65 2.84 1.07
N ARG A 71 4.14 1.77 1.68
CA ARG A 71 4.48 1.78 3.10
C ARG A 71 5.67 2.70 3.40
N GLU A 72 6.65 2.73 2.51
CA GLU A 72 7.76 3.68 2.62
C GLU A 72 7.26 5.12 2.53
N LEU A 73 6.30 5.37 1.64
CA LEU A 73 5.68 6.68 1.51
C LEU A 73 4.91 7.06 2.78
N VAL A 74 4.19 6.11 3.38
CA VAL A 74 3.50 6.33 4.65
C VAL A 74 4.49 6.78 5.73
N ASP A 75 5.62 6.11 5.83
CA ASP A 75 6.66 6.46 6.81
C ASP A 75 7.22 7.86 6.54
N ALA A 76 7.47 8.19 5.27
CA ALA A 76 7.97 9.51 4.88
C ALA A 76 6.98 10.62 5.21
N ILE A 77 5.69 10.38 4.97
CA ILE A 77 4.64 11.36 5.27
C ILE A 77 4.52 11.56 6.79
N ASN A 78 4.55 10.48 7.56
CA ASN A 78 4.51 10.57 9.03
C ASN A 78 5.70 11.33 9.58
N GLU A 79 6.88 11.11 9.02
CA GLU A 79 8.09 11.83 9.41
C GLU A 79 7.96 13.32 9.12
N LYS A 80 7.45 13.66 7.94
CA LYS A 80 7.23 15.06 7.58
C LYS A 80 6.19 15.71 8.49
N ALA A 81 5.11 15.00 8.80
CA ALA A 81 4.08 15.48 9.70
C ALA A 81 4.66 15.75 11.09
N ARG A 82 5.51 14.88 11.58
CA ARG A 82 6.19 15.03 12.86
C ARG A 82 7.06 16.26 12.89
N ASP A 83 7.83 16.50 11.83
CA ASP A 83 8.68 17.68 11.70
C ASP A 83 7.86 18.96 11.76
N LEU A 84 6.74 18.99 11.05
CA LEU A 84 5.84 20.15 11.04
C LEU A 84 5.18 20.36 12.40
N GLU A 85 4.83 19.29 13.07
CA GLU A 85 4.28 19.35 14.43
C GLU A 85 5.28 19.94 15.40
N GLU A 86 6.54 19.53 15.33
CA GLU A 86 7.61 20.09 16.17
C GLU A 86 7.78 21.59 15.93
N ILE A 87 7.78 22.01 14.67
CA ILE A 87 7.90 23.42 14.31
C ILE A 87 6.73 24.21 14.89
N ALA A 88 5.51 23.69 14.75
CA ALA A 88 4.31 24.34 15.28
C ALA A 88 4.38 24.48 16.79
N ASN A 89 4.80 23.44 17.48
CA ASN A 89 4.91 23.44 18.95
C ASN A 89 5.96 24.40 19.45
N ARG A 90 7.09 24.50 18.74
CA ARG A 90 8.15 25.46 19.12
C ARG A 90 7.74 26.89 18.90
N LYS A 91 6.96 27.16 17.85
CA LYS A 91 6.57 28.50 17.47
C LYS A 91 5.58 29.12 18.46
N PHE A 92 4.81 28.30 19.15
CA PHE A 92 3.74 28.76 20.04
C PHE A 92 4.04 28.53 21.53
N LYS A 93 5.26 28.25 21.85
CA LYS A 93 5.68 28.14 23.25
C LYS A 93 6.08 29.49 23.81
#